data_58abf43942949c2c8c5f18230f934d29
#
_entry.id   58abf43942949c2c8c5f18230f934d29
#
_cell.length_a   1.000
_cell.length_b   1.000
_cell.length_c   1.000
_cell.angle_alpha   90.00
_cell.angle_beta   90.00
_cell.angle_gamma   90.00
#
_symmetry.space_group_name_H-M   'P 1'
#
loop_
_entity.id
_entity.type
_entity.pdbx_description
1 polymer ?
#
loop_
_entity_poly.entity_id
_entity_poly.type
_entity_poly.pdbx_seq_one_letter_code
_entity_poly.pdbx_strand_id
1 'polypeptide(L)'
;MADKKVEKILLLNVHSAMNVGDDALLRSALRQLRVNFPESNITLSVNDPASYTGAERGLASIHAWVHPIDAGGRASWKFGRLLWLMPASLIPVLSQRWFKRPFFWLTPGELRPILEEYLAADLVAGTPGGYLYSSGSGLSLWTVMY
;
A
#
# COMPACT_ATOMS: atom_id res chain seq x y z
N MET A 1 -16.67 -20.93 -15.85
CA MET A 1 -16.07 -19.62 -15.53
C MET A 1 -14.63 -19.71 -16.00
N ALA A 2 -14.20 -18.87 -16.93
CA ALA A 2 -12.79 -18.85 -17.31
C ALA A 2 -11.99 -18.36 -16.09
N ASP A 3 -11.01 -19.14 -15.65
CA ASP A 3 -10.10 -18.76 -14.58
C ASP A 3 -9.35 -17.51 -15.03
N LYS A 4 -9.70 -16.36 -14.47
CA LYS A 4 -9.02 -15.10 -14.80
C LYS A 4 -7.58 -15.22 -14.29
N LYS A 5 -6.61 -15.22 -15.21
CA LYS A 5 -5.19 -15.24 -14.86
C LYS A 5 -4.85 -14.01 -14.03
N VAL A 6 -4.25 -14.22 -12.86
CA VAL A 6 -3.74 -13.14 -12.00
C VAL A 6 -2.40 -12.70 -12.57
N GLU A 7 -2.34 -11.48 -13.10
CA GLU A 7 -1.12 -10.93 -13.70
C GLU A 7 -0.42 -9.91 -12.80
N LYS A 8 -1.20 -9.18 -12.00
CA LYS A 8 -0.69 -8.13 -11.11
C LYS A 8 -1.15 -8.36 -9.68
N ILE A 9 -0.20 -8.41 -8.77
CA ILE A 9 -0.43 -8.60 -7.34
C ILE A 9 0.12 -7.38 -6.60
N LEU A 10 -0.72 -6.76 -5.77
CA LEU A 10 -0.30 -5.71 -4.83
C LEU A 10 -0.28 -6.29 -3.42
N LEU A 11 0.90 -6.32 -2.81
CA LEU A 11 1.09 -6.78 -1.43
C LEU A 11 1.17 -5.57 -0.49
N LEU A 12 0.20 -5.48 0.43
CA LEU A 12 0.03 -4.35 1.34
C LEU A 12 0.74 -4.54 2.68
N ASN A 13 0.91 -3.43 3.40
CA ASN A 13 1.38 -3.39 4.78
C ASN A 13 2.76 -4.03 4.98
N VAL A 14 3.65 -3.85 4.01
CA VAL A 14 5.04 -4.24 4.17
C VAL A 14 5.71 -3.25 5.13
N HIS A 15 6.05 -3.72 6.33
CA HIS A 15 6.80 -2.95 7.31
C HIS A 15 8.26 -2.76 6.92
N SER A 16 9.05 -2.17 7.79
CA SER A 16 10.48 -1.98 7.56
C SER A 16 11.22 -3.32 7.47
N ALA A 17 12.07 -3.49 6.47
CA ALA A 17 12.96 -4.65 6.35
C ALA A 17 14.04 -4.71 7.45
N MET A 18 14.15 -3.69 8.29
CA MET A 18 15.07 -3.66 9.44
C MET A 18 14.63 -4.56 10.59
N ASN A 19 13.36 -4.96 10.64
CA ASN A 19 12.85 -5.92 11.62
C ASN A 19 12.95 -7.34 11.04
N VAL A 20 13.80 -8.17 11.63
CA VAL A 20 14.05 -9.55 11.17
C VAL A 20 12.77 -10.40 11.10
N GLY A 21 11.84 -10.18 12.04
CA GLY A 21 10.56 -10.89 12.05
C GLY A 21 9.68 -10.51 10.85
N ASP A 22 9.57 -9.22 10.57
CA ASP A 22 8.78 -8.72 9.45
C ASP A 22 9.40 -9.12 8.10
N ASP A 23 10.73 -9.10 7.98
CA ASP A 23 11.43 -9.59 6.78
C ASP A 23 11.19 -11.09 6.54
N ALA A 24 11.24 -11.91 7.58
CA ALA A 24 10.96 -13.36 7.47
C ALA A 24 9.52 -13.62 7.02
N LEU A 25 8.55 -12.87 7.55
CA LEU A 25 7.14 -12.97 7.16
C LEU A 25 6.93 -12.51 5.71
N LEU A 26 7.56 -11.41 5.30
CA LEU A 26 7.51 -10.92 3.92
C LEU A 26 8.08 -11.96 2.95
N ARG A 27 9.26 -12.53 3.22
CA ARG A 27 9.87 -13.57 2.39
C ARG A 27 8.98 -14.81 2.27
N SER A 28 8.34 -15.21 3.37
CA SER A 28 7.41 -16.34 3.38
C SER A 28 6.19 -16.05 2.49
N ALA A 29 5.60 -14.86 2.62
CA ALA A 29 4.47 -14.42 1.79
C ALA A 29 4.85 -14.38 0.30
N LEU A 30 5.99 -13.76 -0.04
CA LEU A 30 6.48 -13.69 -1.41
C LEU A 30 6.72 -15.09 -2.00
N ARG A 31 7.31 -15.99 -1.23
CA ARG A 31 7.51 -17.39 -1.67
C ARG A 31 6.18 -18.08 -1.99
N GLN A 32 5.17 -17.91 -1.13
CA GLN A 32 3.85 -18.48 -1.36
C GLN A 32 3.18 -17.87 -2.61
N LEU A 33 3.28 -16.56 -2.79
CA LEU A 33 2.74 -15.89 -3.99
C LEU A 33 3.46 -16.38 -5.25
N ARG A 34 4.78 -16.54 -5.25
CA ARG A 34 5.54 -17.04 -6.39
C ARG A 34 5.24 -18.49 -6.74
N VAL A 35 4.95 -19.34 -5.73
CA VAL A 35 4.53 -20.73 -5.97
C VAL A 35 3.14 -20.80 -6.62
N ASN A 36 2.20 -19.97 -6.16
CA ASN A 36 0.83 -20.01 -6.66
C ASN A 36 0.62 -19.16 -7.94
N PHE A 37 1.42 -18.11 -8.11
CA PHE A 37 1.32 -17.15 -9.23
C PHE A 37 2.72 -16.85 -9.81
N PRO A 38 3.37 -17.84 -10.45
CA PRO A 38 4.79 -17.73 -10.85
C PRO A 38 5.05 -16.63 -11.89
N GLU A 39 4.07 -16.31 -12.72
CA GLU A 39 4.20 -15.31 -13.80
C GLU A 39 3.67 -13.93 -13.42
N SER A 40 3.15 -13.76 -12.21
CA SER A 40 2.56 -12.48 -11.79
C SER A 40 3.63 -11.45 -11.42
N ASN A 41 3.37 -10.19 -11.76
CA ASN A 41 4.15 -9.06 -11.28
C ASN A 41 3.69 -8.70 -9.87
N ILE A 42 4.61 -8.77 -8.90
CA ILE A 42 4.34 -8.42 -7.51
C ILE A 42 4.88 -7.04 -7.22
N THR A 43 4.02 -6.13 -6.78
CA THR A 43 4.37 -4.80 -6.25
C THR A 43 4.10 -4.76 -4.76
N LEU A 44 4.99 -4.13 -4.00
CA LEU A 44 4.90 -4.00 -2.55
C LEU A 44 4.53 -2.59 -2.14
N SER A 45 3.56 -2.46 -1.26
CA SER A 45 3.22 -1.22 -0.57
C SER A 45 3.99 -1.16 0.75
N VAL A 46 5.08 -0.39 0.78
CA VAL A 46 6.08 -0.39 1.86
C VAL A 46 5.93 0.84 2.75
N ASN A 47 5.93 0.64 4.06
CA ASN A 47 5.84 1.73 5.03
C ASN A 47 7.15 2.51 5.18
N ASP A 48 8.28 1.85 4.93
CA ASP A 48 9.61 2.45 4.90
C ASP A 48 10.33 2.06 3.61
N PRO A 49 10.09 2.77 2.50
CA PRO A 49 10.69 2.44 1.20
C PRO A 49 12.22 2.49 1.20
N ALA A 50 12.81 3.33 2.06
CA ALA A 50 14.27 3.47 2.13
C ALA A 50 14.95 2.22 2.72
N SER A 51 14.25 1.44 3.54
CA SER A 51 14.77 0.20 4.13
C SER A 51 14.63 -1.01 3.21
N TYR A 52 13.84 -0.92 2.14
CA TYR A 52 13.55 -2.05 1.28
C TYR A 52 14.61 -2.19 0.18
N THR A 53 15.30 -3.33 0.17
CA THR A 53 16.37 -3.66 -0.80
C THR A 53 16.09 -4.92 -1.62
N GLY A 54 14.84 -5.41 -1.61
CA GLY A 54 14.43 -6.61 -2.34
C GLY A 54 14.35 -6.43 -3.85
N ALA A 55 14.09 -7.51 -4.56
CA ALA A 55 14.01 -7.53 -6.03
C ALA A 55 12.65 -7.03 -6.56
N GLU A 56 11.59 -7.11 -5.76
CA GLU A 56 10.25 -6.64 -6.13
C GLU A 56 10.19 -5.12 -6.10
N ARG A 57 9.29 -4.55 -6.90
CA ARG A 57 9.06 -3.10 -6.92
C ARG A 57 8.40 -2.66 -5.60
N GLY A 58 9.13 -1.87 -4.81
CA GLY A 58 8.59 -1.23 -3.59
C GLY A 58 8.05 0.17 -3.88
N LEU A 59 6.84 0.46 -3.45
CA LEU A 59 6.23 1.79 -3.48
C LEU A 59 5.90 2.25 -2.06
N ALA A 60 6.00 3.56 -1.82
CA ALA A 60 5.56 4.14 -0.56
C ALA A 60 4.08 3.84 -0.32
N SER A 61 3.76 3.31 0.85
CA SER A 61 2.39 3.03 1.25
C SER A 61 1.62 4.32 1.53
N ILE A 62 0.30 4.23 1.55
CA ILE A 62 -0.57 5.32 2.02
C ILE A 62 -0.22 5.70 3.46
N HIS A 63 0.11 4.71 4.30
CA HIS A 63 0.55 4.94 5.68
C HIS A 63 1.84 5.77 5.72
N ALA A 64 2.85 5.44 4.93
CA ALA A 64 4.11 6.20 4.83
C ALA A 64 3.86 7.66 4.40
N TRP A 65 2.90 7.89 3.53
CA TRP A 65 2.54 9.23 3.11
C TRP A 65 1.85 10.03 4.23
N VAL A 66 0.93 9.42 4.99
CA VAL A 66 0.25 10.09 6.13
C VAL A 66 1.22 10.31 7.30
N HIS A 67 2.15 9.39 7.53
CA HIS A 67 3.08 9.37 8.64
C HIS A 67 4.54 9.33 8.16
N PRO A 68 5.05 10.37 7.48
CA PRO A 68 6.43 10.36 7.03
C PRO A 68 7.38 10.34 8.23
N ILE A 69 8.44 9.53 8.13
CA ILE A 69 9.41 9.26 9.20
C ILE A 69 10.10 10.57 9.64
N ASP A 70 10.39 11.46 8.68
CA ASP A 70 11.14 12.70 8.90
C ASP A 70 10.29 13.91 9.33
N ALA A 71 8.97 13.81 9.27
CA ALA A 71 8.12 14.90 9.70
C ALA A 71 7.99 14.89 11.21
N GLY A 72 8.82 15.66 11.91
CA GLY A 72 8.71 16.00 13.34
C GLY A 72 7.30 16.55 13.64
N GLY A 73 6.36 15.63 13.75
CA GLY A 73 4.97 15.80 13.39
C GLY A 73 4.14 16.67 14.30
N ARG A 74 3.80 17.85 13.84
CA ARG A 74 2.60 18.55 14.34
C ARG A 74 1.38 17.71 13.98
N ALA A 75 0.57 17.36 14.98
CA ALA A 75 -0.66 16.56 14.80
C ALA A 75 -1.61 17.17 13.74
N SER A 76 -1.63 18.51 13.62
CA SER A 76 -2.41 19.24 12.62
C SER A 76 -2.04 18.89 11.17
N TRP A 77 -0.76 18.65 10.89
CA TRP A 77 -0.29 18.26 9.55
C TRP A 77 -0.77 16.86 9.15
N LYS A 78 -0.68 15.91 10.09
CA LYS A 78 -1.17 14.53 9.87
C LYS A 78 -2.67 14.50 9.65
N PHE A 79 -3.42 15.29 10.42
CA PHE A 79 -4.87 15.42 10.25
C PHE A 79 -5.24 16.03 8.89
N GLY A 80 -4.52 17.07 8.45
CA GLY A 80 -4.71 17.65 7.11
C GLY A 80 -4.47 16.65 5.98
N ARG A 81 -3.41 15.84 6.07
CA ARG A 81 -3.14 14.77 5.09
C ARG A 81 -4.22 13.69 5.11
N LEU A 82 -4.70 13.30 6.29
CA LEU A 82 -5.77 12.32 6.42
C LEU A 82 -7.08 12.81 5.79
N LEU A 83 -7.46 14.07 6.03
CA LEU A 83 -8.63 14.68 5.38
C LEU A 83 -8.48 14.77 3.87
N TRP A 84 -7.27 15.08 3.38
CA TRP A 84 -6.99 15.14 1.95
C TRP A 84 -6.96 13.77 1.29
N LEU A 85 -6.63 12.73 2.04
CA LEU A 85 -6.59 11.35 1.54
C LEU A 85 -7.96 10.91 0.98
N MET A 86 -9.05 11.29 1.63
CA MET A 86 -10.40 10.90 1.22
C MET A 86 -10.71 11.34 -0.23
N PRO A 87 -10.69 12.63 -0.60
CA PRO A 87 -10.95 13.03 -1.99
C PRO A 87 -9.85 12.55 -2.94
N ALA A 88 -8.58 12.52 -2.51
CA ALA A 88 -7.46 12.10 -3.33
C ALA A 88 -7.53 10.64 -3.77
N SER A 89 -8.14 9.76 -2.99
CA SER A 89 -8.33 8.35 -3.31
C SER A 89 -9.71 8.04 -3.89
N LEU A 90 -10.78 8.66 -3.40
CA LEU A 90 -12.13 8.39 -3.88
C LEU A 90 -12.36 8.85 -5.32
N ILE A 91 -11.79 10.00 -5.72
CA ILE A 91 -11.98 10.52 -7.07
C ILE A 91 -11.43 9.57 -8.14
N PRO A 92 -10.18 9.06 -8.05
CA PRO A 92 -9.69 8.05 -9.00
C PRO A 92 -10.55 6.78 -9.04
N VAL A 93 -10.98 6.28 -7.87
CA VAL A 93 -11.81 5.06 -7.77
C VAL A 93 -13.18 5.27 -8.44
N LEU A 94 -13.89 6.36 -8.08
CA LEU A 94 -15.21 6.65 -8.65
C LEU A 94 -15.13 6.96 -10.15
N SER A 95 -14.12 7.71 -10.57
CA SER A 95 -13.93 8.02 -11.98
C SER A 95 -13.58 6.77 -12.80
N GLN A 96 -12.77 5.87 -12.27
CA GLN A 96 -12.52 4.57 -12.89
C GLN A 96 -13.81 3.74 -13.03
N ARG A 97 -14.67 3.77 -12.01
CA ARG A 97 -15.93 3.03 -12.02
C ARG A 97 -16.92 3.58 -13.07
N TRP A 98 -17.05 4.91 -13.17
CA TRP A 98 -18.06 5.57 -14.03
C TRP A 98 -17.56 5.83 -15.44
N PHE A 99 -16.32 6.31 -15.58
CA PHE A 99 -15.76 6.73 -16.87
C PHE A 99 -14.75 5.73 -17.44
N LYS A 100 -14.44 4.63 -16.71
CA LYS A 100 -13.40 3.64 -17.07
C LYS A 100 -11.99 4.27 -17.21
N ARG A 101 -11.79 5.46 -16.65
CA ARG A 101 -10.53 6.19 -16.61
C ARG A 101 -10.36 6.85 -15.24
N PRO A 102 -9.25 6.62 -14.53
CA PRO A 102 -9.00 7.26 -13.25
C PRO A 102 -8.55 8.72 -13.45
N PHE A 103 -9.14 9.65 -12.71
CA PHE A 103 -8.74 11.04 -12.70
C PHE A 103 -7.92 11.35 -11.45
N PHE A 104 -6.62 11.65 -11.62
CA PHE A 104 -5.67 11.90 -10.53
C PHE A 104 -5.38 13.40 -10.29
N TRP A 105 -6.23 14.30 -10.75
CA TRP A 105 -5.97 15.74 -10.67
C TRP A 105 -5.89 16.30 -9.24
N LEU A 106 -6.57 15.69 -8.26
CA LEU A 106 -6.47 16.02 -6.83
C LEU A 106 -5.50 15.12 -6.07
N THR A 107 -4.96 14.11 -6.71
CA THR A 107 -4.06 13.16 -6.06
C THR A 107 -2.64 13.72 -6.01
N PRO A 108 -2.02 13.84 -4.81
CA PRO A 108 -0.62 14.19 -4.71
C PRO A 108 0.26 13.25 -5.53
N GLY A 109 1.30 13.81 -6.18
CA GLY A 109 2.19 13.02 -7.04
C GLY A 109 2.82 11.82 -6.34
N GLU A 110 3.07 11.94 -5.04
CA GLU A 110 3.63 10.87 -4.20
C GLU A 110 2.67 9.70 -3.98
N LEU A 111 1.34 9.96 -3.93
CA LEU A 111 0.31 8.93 -3.76
C LEU A 111 -0.12 8.28 -5.07
N ARG A 112 0.10 8.95 -6.18
CA ARG A 112 -0.37 8.50 -7.47
C ARG A 112 0.13 7.10 -7.85
N PRO A 113 1.43 6.77 -7.71
CA PRO A 113 1.93 5.43 -8.08
C PRO A 113 1.24 4.30 -7.32
N ILE A 114 1.03 4.46 -6.01
CA ILE A 114 0.39 3.41 -5.21
C ILE A 114 -1.11 3.27 -5.55
N LEU A 115 -1.81 4.37 -5.82
CA LEU A 115 -3.22 4.33 -6.23
C LEU A 115 -3.40 3.75 -7.63
N GLU A 116 -2.47 4.01 -8.56
CA GLU A 116 -2.45 3.37 -9.89
C GLU A 116 -2.30 1.85 -9.76
N GLU A 117 -1.42 1.38 -8.87
CA GLU A 117 -1.25 -0.07 -8.61
C GLU A 117 -2.49 -0.69 -7.96
N TYR A 118 -3.16 0.00 -7.01
CA TYR A 118 -4.43 -0.47 -6.45
C TYR A 118 -5.51 -0.66 -7.51
N LEU A 119 -5.63 0.27 -8.45
CA LEU A 119 -6.63 0.20 -9.52
C LEU A 119 -6.28 -0.83 -10.61
N ALA A 120 -5.00 -1.15 -10.76
CA ALA A 120 -4.49 -2.07 -11.77
C ALA A 120 -4.32 -3.50 -11.28
N ALA A 121 -4.32 -3.73 -9.96
CA ALA A 121 -4.10 -5.04 -9.37
C ALA A 121 -5.27 -6.00 -9.63
N ASP A 122 -4.95 -7.24 -10.02
CA ASP A 122 -5.92 -8.33 -10.10
C ASP A 122 -6.14 -8.99 -8.73
N LEU A 123 -5.11 -8.95 -7.88
CA LEU A 123 -5.13 -9.46 -6.51
C LEU A 123 -4.46 -8.47 -5.57
N VAL A 124 -5.15 -8.15 -4.48
CA VAL A 124 -4.59 -7.37 -3.38
C VAL A 124 -4.53 -8.26 -2.14
N ALA A 125 -3.35 -8.39 -1.56
CA ALA A 125 -3.11 -9.21 -0.39
C ALA A 125 -2.39 -8.40 0.70
N GLY A 126 -2.63 -8.72 1.98
CA GLY A 126 -1.90 -8.15 3.10
C GLY A 126 -0.76 -9.06 3.53
N THR A 127 0.39 -8.49 3.90
CA THR A 127 1.43 -9.27 4.58
C THR A 127 0.95 -9.68 5.97
N PRO A 128 1.23 -10.90 6.43
CA PRO A 128 1.05 -11.24 7.83
C PRO A 128 2.00 -10.39 8.68
N GLY A 129 1.52 -9.87 9.81
CA GLY A 129 2.35 -9.04 10.70
C GLY A 129 1.57 -8.36 11.80
N GLY A 130 2.26 -7.59 12.63
CA GLY A 130 1.71 -6.90 13.80
C GLY A 130 0.92 -5.61 13.52
N TYR A 131 0.60 -5.31 12.28
CA TYR A 131 -0.08 -4.06 11.89
C TYR A 131 -1.51 -3.93 12.42
N LEU A 132 -2.14 -5.04 12.81
CA LEU A 132 -3.44 -5.03 13.50
C LEU A 132 -3.31 -4.70 14.99
N TYR A 133 -2.08 -4.55 15.48
CA TYR A 133 -1.83 -4.20 16.87
C TYR A 133 -1.95 -2.68 17.04
N SER A 134 -2.98 -2.24 17.73
CA SER A 134 -3.19 -0.83 18.08
C SER A 134 -2.54 -0.53 19.43
N SER A 135 -1.37 0.12 19.40
CA SER A 135 -0.72 0.64 20.61
C SER A 135 -1.03 2.13 20.77
N GLY A 136 -2.27 2.52 21.04
CA GLY A 136 -2.54 3.92 21.32
C GLY A 136 -3.73 4.54 20.59
N SER A 137 -3.54 5.48 19.66
CA SER A 137 -4.66 6.14 19.01
C SER A 137 -5.24 5.27 17.89
N GLY A 138 -6.57 5.08 17.88
CA GLY A 138 -7.26 4.32 16.81
C GLY A 138 -7.07 4.86 15.39
N LEU A 139 -6.48 6.05 15.24
CA LEU A 139 -6.13 6.66 13.97
C LEU A 139 -5.08 5.85 13.17
N SER A 140 -4.13 5.18 13.86
CA SER A 140 -3.13 4.35 13.18
C SER A 140 -3.76 3.11 12.56
N LEU A 141 -4.72 2.49 13.24
CA LEU A 141 -5.46 1.34 12.72
C LEU A 141 -6.31 1.74 11.51
N TRP A 142 -6.89 2.92 11.56
CA TRP A 142 -7.73 3.44 10.46
C TRP A 142 -6.93 3.65 9.17
N THR A 143 -5.71 4.19 9.26
CA THR A 143 -4.82 4.38 8.09
C THR A 143 -4.29 3.08 7.51
N VAL A 144 -4.24 2.01 8.28
CA VAL A 144 -3.84 0.68 7.81
C VAL A 144 -4.99 -0.06 7.13
N MET A 145 -6.23 0.16 7.59
CA MET A 145 -7.41 -0.51 7.05
C MET A 145 -8.01 0.21 5.83
N TYR A 146 -7.68 1.48 5.62
CA TYR A 146 -8.13 2.25 4.48
C TYR A 146 -7.34 1.92 3.23
#